data_613ec813edd1cea26126a0a86487b031
#
_entry.id   613ec813edd1cea26126a0a86487b031
#
_cell.length_a   1.000
_cell.length_b   1.000
_cell.length_c   1.000
_cell.angle_alpha   90.00
_cell.angle_beta   90.00
_cell.angle_gamma   90.00
#
_symmetry.space_group_name_H-M   'P 1'
#
loop_
_entity.id
_entity.type
_entity.pdbx_description
1 polymer ?
#
loop_
_entity_poly.entity_id
_entity_poly.type
_entity_poly.pdbx_seq_one_letter_code
_entity_poly.pdbx_strand_id
1 'polypeptide(L)'
;MLRVLVPHARRAEFKALYGRATWWLYAGRSVRCNCCGGRFRRFRDYSSEGGHRSLACPRCGALGRHRVDWLYLTDRTEVLQRPTRLLHIAPEVCLETPLRRMPNVDYLSADFDSTLAMDRVDVRDIQYGDESFDGVICNHVLQLIDDDRGAMSELCRIVRPGGWALIQSSVDDGLDDTIEELGAASANGSKRYEEVFHRIYGRDDYGRRLQQAGFEVTVSDFARDLQPATARELGLDLDETIYFCRKP
;
A
#
# COMPACT_ATOMS: atom_id res chain seq x y z
N MET A 1 23.03 7.58 -12.89
CA MET A 1 23.99 8.48 -12.25
C MET A 1 23.49 9.17 -10.97
N LEU A 2 22.19 9.28 -10.71
CA LEU A 2 21.60 9.90 -9.48
C LEU A 2 21.58 8.97 -8.24
N ARG A 3 21.94 7.70 -8.36
CA ARG A 3 21.83 6.69 -7.27
C ARG A 3 22.87 6.82 -6.15
N VAL A 4 23.94 7.58 -6.34
CA VAL A 4 25.07 7.66 -5.39
C VAL A 4 24.98 8.85 -4.43
N LEU A 5 24.15 9.85 -4.72
CA LEU A 5 24.15 11.14 -4.01
C LEU A 5 22.99 11.37 -3.03
N VAL A 6 21.97 10.48 -2.96
CA VAL A 6 20.81 10.68 -2.09
C VAL A 6 20.69 9.54 -1.08
N PRO A 7 20.75 9.81 0.24
CA PRO A 7 20.53 8.82 1.29
C PRO A 7 19.20 8.09 1.11
N HIS A 8 19.12 6.81 1.48
CA HIS A 8 17.96 5.95 1.26
C HIS A 8 16.67 6.58 1.81
N ALA A 9 16.72 7.14 3.02
CA ALA A 9 15.60 7.83 3.69
C ALA A 9 15.04 9.04 2.91
N ARG A 10 15.86 9.71 2.06
CA ARG A 10 15.42 10.88 1.28
C ARG A 10 15.08 10.58 -0.18
N ARG A 11 15.21 9.34 -0.60
CA ARG A 11 14.94 8.96 -2.01
C ARG A 11 13.48 9.12 -2.40
N ALA A 12 12.56 8.87 -1.48
CA ALA A 12 11.12 9.05 -1.70
C ALA A 12 10.77 10.53 -1.91
N GLU A 13 11.33 11.41 -1.06
CA GLU A 13 11.17 12.87 -1.18
C GLU A 13 11.72 13.39 -2.51
N PHE A 14 12.92 12.96 -2.88
CA PHE A 14 13.57 13.39 -4.12
C PHE A 14 12.79 12.91 -5.35
N LYS A 15 12.23 11.69 -5.32
CA LYS A 15 11.36 11.18 -6.39
C LYS A 15 10.06 11.98 -6.48
N ALA A 16 9.47 12.35 -5.34
CA ALA A 16 8.26 13.17 -5.31
C ALA A 16 8.52 14.59 -5.81
N LEU A 17 9.63 15.21 -5.39
CA LEU A 17 10.03 16.54 -5.83
C LEU A 17 10.37 16.57 -7.32
N TYR A 18 11.12 15.59 -7.81
CA TYR A 18 11.43 15.43 -9.23
C TYR A 18 10.18 15.22 -10.08
N GLY A 19 9.23 14.42 -9.60
CA GLY A 19 7.93 14.25 -10.24
C GLY A 19 7.15 15.57 -10.32
N ARG A 20 7.14 16.35 -9.23
CA ARG A 20 6.50 17.68 -9.19
C ARG A 20 7.14 18.67 -10.16
N ALA A 21 8.44 18.59 -10.40
CA ALA A 21 9.16 19.50 -11.31
C ALA A 21 9.05 19.10 -12.79
N THR A 22 8.76 17.83 -13.12
CA THR A 22 8.87 17.31 -14.50
C THR A 22 7.58 16.73 -15.08
N TRP A 23 6.48 16.67 -14.29
CA TRP A 23 5.22 16.05 -14.74
C TRP A 23 4.62 16.68 -16.00
N TRP A 24 4.86 17.98 -16.23
CA TRP A 24 4.38 18.72 -17.40
C TRP A 24 4.93 18.16 -18.73
N LEU A 25 6.11 17.50 -18.71
CA LEU A 25 6.67 16.79 -19.85
C LEU A 25 5.79 15.59 -20.28
N TYR A 26 4.91 15.13 -19.41
CA TYR A 26 3.97 14.04 -19.63
C TYR A 26 2.55 14.52 -19.86
N ALA A 27 2.29 15.83 -19.88
CA ALA A 27 0.96 16.38 -20.03
C ALA A 27 0.24 15.81 -21.27
N GLY A 28 -1.05 15.47 -21.11
CA GLY A 28 -1.86 14.86 -22.15
C GLY A 28 -3.20 14.38 -21.59
N ARG A 29 -3.94 13.58 -22.37
CA ARG A 29 -5.29 13.12 -22.00
C ARG A 29 -5.50 11.61 -22.16
N SER A 30 -4.46 10.86 -22.54
CA SER A 30 -4.59 9.43 -22.84
C SER A 30 -4.73 8.56 -21.60
N VAL A 31 -4.15 8.99 -20.47
CA VAL A 31 -4.24 8.27 -19.18
C VAL A 31 -4.53 9.24 -18.05
N ARG A 32 -5.15 8.73 -16.97
CA ARG A 32 -5.55 9.51 -15.79
C ARG A 32 -5.12 8.80 -14.51
N CYS A 33 -4.52 9.51 -13.59
CA CYS A 33 -4.24 9.00 -12.26
C CYS A 33 -5.41 9.34 -11.31
N ASN A 34 -6.12 8.35 -10.80
CA ASN A 34 -7.23 8.54 -9.87
C ASN A 34 -6.79 9.05 -8.48
N CYS A 35 -5.54 8.77 -8.04
CA CYS A 35 -5.03 9.29 -6.76
C CYS A 35 -4.83 10.82 -6.76
N CYS A 36 -4.31 11.40 -7.86
CA CYS A 36 -4.03 12.84 -7.91
C CYS A 36 -4.87 13.63 -8.91
N GLY A 37 -5.78 12.97 -9.66
CA GLY A 37 -6.62 13.56 -10.71
C GLY A 37 -5.86 14.01 -11.96
N GLY A 38 -4.53 13.84 -12.02
CA GLY A 38 -3.71 14.29 -13.15
C GLY A 38 -3.97 13.49 -14.42
N ARG A 39 -3.95 14.20 -15.58
CA ARG A 39 -4.08 13.58 -16.91
C ARG A 39 -2.77 13.69 -17.67
N PHE A 40 -2.36 12.60 -18.35
CA PHE A 40 -1.05 12.48 -18.98
C PHE A 40 -1.19 11.81 -20.35
N ARG A 41 -0.16 11.96 -21.22
CA ARG A 41 -0.07 11.18 -22.46
C ARG A 41 0.31 9.73 -22.22
N ARG A 42 1.05 9.46 -21.10
CA ARG A 42 1.40 8.12 -20.61
C ARG A 42 1.87 8.19 -19.18
N PHE A 43 1.82 7.09 -18.45
CA PHE A 43 2.54 6.89 -17.20
C PHE A 43 4.04 6.68 -17.48
N ARG A 44 4.85 6.71 -16.45
CA ARG A 44 6.28 6.36 -16.50
C ARG A 44 6.44 4.88 -16.23
N ASP A 45 7.31 4.21 -16.99
CA ASP A 45 7.72 2.86 -16.65
C ASP A 45 8.45 2.87 -15.30
N TYR A 46 8.09 1.93 -14.45
CA TYR A 46 8.69 1.71 -13.15
C TYR A 46 9.15 0.26 -13.07
N SER A 47 10.37 0.06 -12.60
CA SER A 47 10.89 -1.26 -12.24
C SER A 47 11.45 -1.18 -10.84
N SER A 48 10.99 -2.07 -9.96
CA SER A 48 11.58 -2.25 -8.64
C SER A 48 12.95 -2.94 -8.75
N GLU A 49 13.72 -2.92 -7.69
CA GLU A 49 15.01 -3.63 -7.65
C GLU A 49 14.84 -5.14 -7.78
N GLY A 50 13.66 -5.67 -7.48
CA GLY A 50 13.30 -7.07 -7.65
C GLY A 50 12.65 -7.45 -8.98
N GLY A 51 12.70 -6.57 -9.97
CA GLY A 51 12.21 -6.89 -11.31
C GLY A 51 10.71 -6.70 -11.52
N HIS A 52 9.92 -6.39 -10.48
CA HIS A 52 8.51 -6.08 -10.64
C HIS A 52 8.34 -4.82 -11.49
N ARG A 53 7.57 -4.92 -12.57
CA ARG A 53 7.28 -3.83 -13.49
C ARG A 53 5.91 -3.24 -13.16
N SER A 54 5.84 -1.92 -13.13
CA SER A 54 4.58 -1.19 -12.92
C SER A 54 4.62 0.15 -13.65
N LEU A 55 3.51 0.85 -13.64
CA LEU A 55 3.33 2.16 -14.24
C LEU A 55 3.23 3.22 -13.14
N ALA A 56 4.18 4.15 -13.09
CA ALA A 56 4.21 5.22 -12.09
C ALA A 56 3.57 6.51 -12.63
N CYS A 57 2.73 7.14 -11.83
CA CYS A 57 2.19 8.45 -12.14
C CYS A 57 3.32 9.50 -12.23
N PRO A 58 3.42 10.30 -13.31
CA PRO A 58 4.45 11.33 -13.44
C PRO A 58 4.41 12.39 -12.34
N ARG A 59 3.22 12.67 -11.76
CA ARG A 59 3.00 13.73 -10.78
C ARG A 59 3.14 13.27 -9.33
N CYS A 60 2.40 12.23 -8.93
CA CYS A 60 2.36 11.79 -7.53
C CYS A 60 3.15 10.51 -7.25
N GLY A 61 3.67 9.84 -8.29
CA GLY A 61 4.41 8.59 -8.12
C GLY A 61 3.55 7.35 -7.89
N ALA A 62 2.21 7.46 -7.85
CA ALA A 62 1.32 6.32 -7.65
C ALA A 62 1.62 5.21 -8.66
N LEU A 63 1.85 4.00 -8.17
CA LEU A 63 1.98 2.78 -8.95
C LEU A 63 0.60 2.20 -9.30
N GLY A 64 0.55 1.19 -10.15
CA GLY A 64 -0.68 0.50 -10.53
C GLY A 64 -1.48 0.04 -9.32
N ARG A 65 -0.82 -0.64 -8.37
CA ARG A 65 -1.43 -1.11 -7.12
C ARG A 65 -2.04 0.00 -6.27
N HIS A 66 -1.35 1.14 -6.06
CA HIS A 66 -1.90 2.25 -5.28
C HIS A 66 -3.16 2.86 -5.92
N ARG A 67 -3.26 2.80 -7.26
CA ARG A 67 -4.45 3.25 -7.99
C ARG A 67 -5.60 2.25 -7.86
N VAL A 68 -5.29 0.94 -7.71
CA VAL A 68 -6.26 -0.10 -7.38
C VAL A 68 -6.78 0.11 -5.95
N ASP A 69 -5.91 0.27 -4.96
CA ASP A 69 -6.26 0.56 -3.57
C ASP A 69 -7.20 1.77 -3.46
N TRP A 70 -6.80 2.88 -4.10
CA TRP A 70 -7.58 4.11 -4.10
C TRP A 70 -8.94 3.93 -4.75
N LEU A 71 -8.99 3.23 -5.89
CA LEU A 71 -10.25 2.96 -6.60
C LEU A 71 -11.17 2.08 -5.77
N TYR A 72 -10.63 1.06 -5.09
CA TYR A 72 -11.40 0.20 -4.21
C TYR A 72 -12.01 1.00 -3.05
N LEU A 73 -11.23 1.81 -2.36
CA LEU A 73 -11.70 2.61 -1.23
C LEU A 73 -12.78 3.62 -1.66
N THR A 74 -12.66 4.23 -2.86
CA THR A 74 -13.60 5.26 -3.32
C THR A 74 -14.84 4.72 -4.01
N ASP A 75 -14.73 3.62 -4.74
CA ASP A 75 -15.79 3.16 -5.63
C ASP A 75 -16.48 1.88 -5.14
N ARG A 76 -15.82 1.11 -4.26
CA ARG A 76 -16.34 -0.17 -3.74
C ARG A 76 -16.69 -0.13 -2.28
N THR A 77 -16.32 0.94 -1.59
CA THR A 77 -16.67 1.13 -0.18
C THR A 77 -17.23 2.53 0.07
N GLU A 78 -17.92 2.69 1.21
CA GLU A 78 -18.40 3.99 1.69
C GLU A 78 -17.57 4.53 2.86
N VAL A 79 -16.43 3.85 3.18
CA VAL A 79 -15.67 4.15 4.39
C VAL A 79 -15.08 5.56 4.41
N LEU A 80 -14.77 6.12 3.25
CA LEU A 80 -14.27 7.50 3.12
C LEU A 80 -15.40 8.54 2.98
N GLN A 81 -16.66 8.14 2.99
CA GLN A 81 -17.81 9.05 2.90
C GLN A 81 -18.31 9.49 4.29
N ARG A 82 -17.85 8.85 5.36
CA ARG A 82 -18.24 9.10 6.75
C ARG A 82 -17.11 9.81 7.51
N PRO A 83 -17.40 10.49 8.62
CA PRO A 83 -16.35 10.93 9.53
C PRO A 83 -15.47 9.75 9.93
N THR A 84 -14.18 9.85 9.68
CA THR A 84 -13.24 8.74 9.82
C THR A 84 -11.95 9.21 10.46
N ARG A 85 -11.61 8.67 11.63
CA ARG A 85 -10.28 8.78 12.20
C ARG A 85 -9.41 7.67 11.63
N LEU A 86 -8.45 8.03 10.79
CA LEU A 86 -7.67 7.14 9.96
C LEU A 86 -6.20 7.13 10.35
N LEU A 87 -5.67 5.94 10.65
CA LEU A 87 -4.23 5.72 10.78
C LEU A 87 -3.67 5.11 9.48
N HIS A 88 -2.61 5.71 8.96
CA HIS A 88 -1.90 5.21 7.79
C HIS A 88 -0.46 4.85 8.17
N ILE A 89 -0.18 3.56 8.26
CA ILE A 89 1.15 3.02 8.57
C ILE A 89 2.01 3.00 7.31
N ALA A 90 3.27 3.44 7.41
CA ALA A 90 4.23 3.57 6.31
C ALA A 90 3.64 4.29 5.09
N PRO A 91 3.19 5.54 5.25
CA PRO A 91 2.28 6.20 4.32
C PRO A 91 2.89 6.43 2.94
N GLU A 92 2.17 6.00 1.91
CA GLU A 92 2.50 6.37 0.54
C GLU A 92 1.97 7.77 0.22
N VAL A 93 2.85 8.67 -0.19
CA VAL A 93 2.53 10.07 -0.50
C VAL A 93 1.35 10.23 -1.47
N CYS A 94 1.17 9.26 -2.38
CA CYS A 94 0.09 9.28 -3.37
C CYS A 94 -1.30 9.00 -2.79
N LEU A 95 -1.39 8.26 -1.68
CA LEU A 95 -2.62 8.02 -0.90
C LEU A 95 -2.76 9.06 0.22
N GLU A 96 -1.68 9.38 0.93
CA GLU A 96 -1.66 10.40 1.98
C GLU A 96 -2.22 11.74 1.48
N THR A 97 -1.73 12.22 0.33
CA THR A 97 -2.09 13.55 -0.19
C THR A 97 -3.60 13.74 -0.39
N PRO A 98 -4.35 12.85 -1.04
CA PRO A 98 -5.80 12.99 -1.16
C PRO A 98 -6.52 12.74 0.17
N LEU A 99 -6.11 11.80 1.00
CA LEU A 99 -6.73 11.50 2.30
C LEU A 99 -6.69 12.71 3.24
N ARG A 100 -5.54 13.37 3.36
CA ARG A 100 -5.39 14.61 4.18
C ARG A 100 -6.23 15.80 3.71
N ARG A 101 -6.74 15.77 2.49
CA ARG A 101 -7.59 16.82 1.93
C ARG A 101 -9.08 16.57 2.14
N MET A 102 -9.46 15.39 2.58
CA MET A 102 -10.84 15.06 2.87
C MET A 102 -11.26 15.72 4.18
N PRO A 103 -12.30 16.59 4.19
CA PRO A 103 -12.69 17.33 5.38
C PRO A 103 -13.29 16.44 6.48
N ASN A 104 -13.74 15.24 6.12
CA ASN A 104 -14.31 14.26 7.02
C ASN A 104 -13.31 13.20 7.50
N VAL A 105 -12.03 13.30 7.12
CA VAL A 105 -10.97 12.37 7.54
C VAL A 105 -10.03 13.06 8.52
N ASP A 106 -10.05 12.61 9.78
CA ASP A 106 -9.02 12.93 10.78
C ASP A 106 -7.83 12.00 10.52
N TYR A 107 -6.87 12.49 9.73
CA TYR A 107 -5.77 11.71 9.18
C TYR A 107 -4.54 11.76 10.07
N LEU A 108 -4.03 10.59 10.46
CA LEU A 108 -2.76 10.42 11.14
C LEU A 108 -1.88 9.45 10.33
N SER A 109 -0.63 9.80 10.13
CA SER A 109 0.37 8.89 9.54
C SER A 109 1.42 8.47 10.57
N ALA A 110 1.84 7.23 10.51
CA ALA A 110 2.87 6.68 11.38
C ALA A 110 3.86 5.79 10.61
N ASP A 111 5.11 5.79 11.02
CA ASP A 111 6.15 4.97 10.41
C ASP A 111 7.21 4.62 11.46
N PHE A 112 7.91 3.50 11.28
CA PHE A 112 8.94 3.07 12.22
C PHE A 112 10.20 3.96 12.15
N ASP A 113 10.64 4.32 10.93
CA ASP A 113 11.90 5.02 10.69
C ASP A 113 11.75 6.39 10.00
N SER A 114 10.64 6.62 9.30
CA SER A 114 10.46 7.85 8.52
C SER A 114 10.18 9.04 9.44
N THR A 115 11.02 10.06 9.32
CA THR A 115 10.80 11.37 9.98
C THR A 115 9.75 12.22 9.30
N LEU A 116 9.14 11.73 8.20
CA LEU A 116 8.09 12.44 7.46
C LEU A 116 6.69 12.06 7.95
N ALA A 117 6.54 10.90 8.58
CA ALA A 117 5.30 10.54 9.24
C ALA A 117 5.04 11.47 10.43
N MET A 118 3.76 11.63 10.77
CA MET A 118 3.33 12.52 11.87
C MET A 118 3.67 11.91 13.23
N ASP A 119 3.78 10.57 13.31
CA ASP A 119 4.13 9.85 14.51
C ASP A 119 5.09 8.70 14.21
N ARG A 120 5.77 8.21 15.25
CA ARG A 120 6.67 7.05 15.16
C ARG A 120 6.02 5.84 15.82
N VAL A 121 5.80 4.77 15.06
CA VAL A 121 5.10 3.57 15.53
C VAL A 121 5.80 2.32 15.00
N ASP A 122 6.05 1.37 15.91
CA ASP A 122 6.31 -0.03 15.54
C ASP A 122 4.96 -0.76 15.44
N VAL A 123 4.67 -1.34 14.28
CA VAL A 123 3.40 -2.03 14.05
C VAL A 123 3.23 -3.28 14.92
N ARG A 124 4.32 -3.79 15.52
CA ARG A 124 4.30 -4.93 16.45
C ARG A 124 3.93 -4.55 17.89
N ASP A 125 4.02 -3.25 18.21
CA ASP A 125 3.70 -2.70 19.53
C ASP A 125 3.16 -1.27 19.35
N ILE A 126 1.89 -1.18 18.96
CA ILE A 126 1.25 0.09 18.64
C ILE A 126 0.80 0.79 19.92
N GLN A 127 1.36 1.97 20.19
CA GLN A 127 1.15 2.70 21.45
C GLN A 127 -0.17 3.49 21.52
N TYR A 128 -1.12 3.21 20.61
CA TYR A 128 -2.48 3.72 20.73
C TYR A 128 -3.36 2.74 21.52
N GLY A 129 -4.36 3.30 22.21
CA GLY A 129 -5.34 2.49 22.95
C GLY A 129 -6.20 1.64 22.01
N ASP A 130 -6.87 0.65 22.60
CA ASP A 130 -7.84 -0.17 21.88
C ASP A 130 -8.91 0.69 21.22
N GLU A 131 -9.38 0.28 20.04
CA GLU A 131 -10.51 0.87 19.35
C GLU A 131 -10.37 2.38 19.06
N SER A 132 -9.13 2.84 18.89
CA SER A 132 -8.80 4.26 18.71
C SER A 132 -9.09 4.80 17.30
N PHE A 133 -9.25 3.93 16.30
CA PHE A 133 -9.38 4.32 14.89
C PHE A 133 -10.62 3.72 14.23
N ASP A 134 -11.23 4.48 13.32
CA ASP A 134 -12.30 4.01 12.44
C ASP A 134 -11.75 3.20 11.28
N GLY A 135 -10.55 3.56 10.83
CA GLY A 135 -9.88 2.92 9.71
C GLY A 135 -8.37 2.86 9.86
N VAL A 136 -7.77 1.83 9.29
CA VAL A 136 -6.31 1.66 9.20
C VAL A 136 -5.92 1.32 7.77
N ILE A 137 -4.85 1.93 7.27
CA ILE A 137 -4.17 1.51 6.04
C ILE A 137 -2.75 1.07 6.42
N CYS A 138 -2.38 -0.15 6.02
CA CYS A 138 -1.07 -0.72 6.26
C CYS A 138 -0.64 -1.53 5.04
N ASN A 139 0.09 -0.89 4.12
CA ASN A 139 0.44 -1.47 2.84
C ASN A 139 1.93 -1.84 2.79
N HIS A 140 2.22 -3.08 2.41
CA HIS A 140 3.56 -3.61 2.18
C HIS A 140 4.53 -3.45 3.37
N VAL A 141 4.03 -3.60 4.59
CA VAL A 141 4.80 -3.58 5.84
C VAL A 141 5.02 -4.99 6.38
N LEU A 142 3.97 -5.81 6.41
CA LEU A 142 3.97 -7.09 7.12
C LEU A 142 5.00 -8.11 6.60
N GLN A 143 5.34 -8.06 5.31
CA GLN A 143 6.38 -8.91 4.75
C GLN A 143 7.80 -8.52 5.20
N LEU A 144 7.97 -7.34 5.82
CA LEU A 144 9.27 -6.78 6.22
C LEU A 144 9.59 -7.00 7.70
N ILE A 145 8.68 -7.58 8.46
CA ILE A 145 8.81 -7.74 9.91
C ILE A 145 8.79 -9.22 10.31
N ASP A 146 9.41 -9.55 11.41
CA ASP A 146 9.52 -10.90 11.94
C ASP A 146 8.19 -11.44 12.50
N ASP A 147 7.50 -10.67 13.35
CA ASP A 147 6.22 -11.01 13.96
C ASP A 147 5.04 -10.35 13.23
N ASP A 148 4.65 -10.90 12.08
CA ASP A 148 3.49 -10.42 11.34
C ASP A 148 2.16 -10.71 12.04
N ARG A 149 2.05 -11.84 12.77
CA ARG A 149 0.82 -12.21 13.47
C ARG A 149 0.54 -11.30 14.66
N GLY A 150 1.58 -10.95 15.42
CA GLY A 150 1.48 -9.95 16.47
C GLY A 150 1.07 -8.59 15.91
N ALA A 151 1.70 -8.16 14.81
CA ALA A 151 1.35 -6.92 14.13
C ALA A 151 -0.09 -6.90 13.58
N MET A 152 -0.57 -7.99 12.98
CA MET A 152 -1.97 -8.11 12.55
C MET A 152 -2.94 -8.00 13.72
N SER A 153 -2.60 -8.59 14.87
CA SER A 153 -3.40 -8.51 16.10
C SER A 153 -3.44 -7.08 16.65
N GLU A 154 -2.32 -6.37 16.65
CA GLU A 154 -2.24 -4.97 17.04
C GLU A 154 -3.05 -4.07 16.11
N LEU A 155 -2.98 -4.27 14.78
CA LEU A 155 -3.81 -3.56 13.82
C LEU A 155 -5.30 -3.79 14.08
N CYS A 156 -5.69 -5.03 14.41
CA CYS A 156 -7.07 -5.33 14.77
C CYS A 156 -7.48 -4.71 16.11
N ARG A 157 -6.61 -4.73 17.11
CA ARG A 157 -6.86 -4.17 18.44
C ARG A 157 -7.23 -2.69 18.37
N ILE A 158 -6.47 -1.91 17.60
CA ILE A 158 -6.64 -0.45 17.52
C ILE A 158 -7.84 -0.02 16.64
N VAL A 159 -8.34 -0.87 15.76
CA VAL A 159 -9.57 -0.62 14.99
C VAL A 159 -10.78 -0.84 15.90
N ARG A 160 -11.75 0.08 15.88
CA ARG A 160 -13.00 -0.07 16.65
C ARG A 160 -13.94 -1.12 16.05
N PRO A 161 -14.89 -1.70 16.80
CA PRO A 161 -15.94 -2.53 16.25
C PRO A 161 -16.72 -1.79 15.13
N GLY A 162 -16.98 -2.50 14.03
CA GLY A 162 -17.55 -1.93 12.80
C GLY A 162 -16.58 -1.08 11.97
N GLY A 163 -15.34 -0.89 12.43
CA GLY A 163 -14.24 -0.23 11.70
C GLY A 163 -13.66 -1.11 10.60
N TRP A 164 -12.65 -0.59 9.91
CA TRP A 164 -12.08 -1.25 8.75
C TRP A 164 -10.55 -1.14 8.68
N ALA A 165 -9.93 -2.03 7.93
CA ALA A 165 -8.53 -1.89 7.55
C ALA A 165 -8.31 -2.32 6.10
N LEU A 166 -7.42 -1.61 5.39
CA LEU A 166 -6.84 -2.03 4.12
C LEU A 166 -5.42 -2.48 4.41
N ILE A 167 -5.16 -3.79 4.32
CA ILE A 167 -3.86 -4.36 4.70
C ILE A 167 -3.33 -5.16 3.52
N GLN A 168 -2.44 -4.52 2.75
CA GLN A 168 -1.84 -5.12 1.57
C GLN A 168 -0.43 -5.63 1.85
N SER A 169 -0.04 -6.68 1.15
CA SER A 169 1.31 -7.27 1.28
C SER A 169 1.77 -7.87 -0.04
N SER A 170 2.99 -8.42 -0.06
CA SER A 170 3.49 -9.19 -1.19
C SER A 170 2.89 -10.60 -1.12
N VAL A 171 1.90 -10.85 -1.96
CA VAL A 171 1.19 -12.12 -2.09
C VAL A 171 1.52 -12.73 -3.44
N ASP A 172 1.74 -14.04 -3.48
CA ASP A 172 1.90 -14.82 -4.69
C ASP A 172 0.72 -15.80 -4.82
N ASP A 173 -0.11 -15.59 -5.84
CA ASP A 173 -1.29 -16.41 -6.14
C ASP A 173 -0.92 -17.87 -6.51
N GLY A 174 0.33 -18.15 -6.85
CA GLY A 174 0.84 -19.48 -7.16
C GLY A 174 1.27 -20.28 -5.94
N LEU A 175 1.22 -19.69 -4.74
CA LEU A 175 1.60 -20.34 -3.49
C LEU A 175 0.36 -20.71 -2.68
N ASP A 176 0.28 -21.97 -2.26
CA ASP A 176 -0.76 -22.45 -1.32
C ASP A 176 -0.48 -21.92 0.09
N ASP A 177 0.78 -21.98 0.52
CA ASP A 177 1.24 -21.54 1.84
C ASP A 177 2.28 -20.42 1.72
N THR A 178 2.44 -19.65 2.81
CA THR A 178 3.43 -18.59 2.93
C THR A 178 4.84 -19.17 3.01
N ILE A 179 5.77 -18.63 2.22
CA ILE A 179 7.20 -18.91 2.34
C ILE A 179 7.77 -17.97 3.42
N GLU A 180 8.24 -18.55 4.52
CA GLU A 180 8.89 -17.85 5.62
C GLU A 180 10.42 -17.85 5.44
N GLU A 181 11.10 -16.94 6.14
CA GLU A 181 12.58 -16.92 6.24
C GLU A 181 13.31 -16.84 4.90
N LEU A 182 12.89 -15.95 4.02
CA LEU A 182 13.55 -15.74 2.72
C LEU A 182 15.05 -15.40 2.84
N GLY A 183 15.47 -14.78 3.94
CA GLY A 183 16.88 -14.45 4.20
C GLY A 183 17.81 -15.65 4.44
N ALA A 184 17.24 -16.83 4.77
CA ALA A 184 18.03 -18.04 5.07
C ALA A 184 18.12 -19.01 3.87
N ALA A 185 17.22 -18.94 2.89
CA ALA A 185 17.00 -19.99 1.88
C ALA A 185 17.63 -19.70 0.51
N SER A 186 18.12 -18.51 0.22
CA SER A 186 18.56 -18.18 -1.14
C SER A 186 20.03 -18.40 -1.41
N ALA A 187 20.38 -19.67 -1.53
CA ALA A 187 21.64 -20.08 -2.17
C ALA A 187 21.62 -19.93 -3.71
N ASN A 188 20.51 -19.53 -4.33
CA ASN A 188 20.30 -19.50 -5.78
C ASN A 188 20.01 -18.11 -6.37
N GLY A 189 20.86 -17.14 -6.08
CA GLY A 189 21.22 -16.16 -7.14
C GLY A 189 20.44 -14.87 -7.27
N SER A 190 19.38 -14.55 -6.54
CA SER A 190 18.78 -13.20 -6.61
C SER A 190 18.83 -12.46 -5.26
N LYS A 191 20.03 -12.04 -4.91
CA LYS A 191 20.44 -11.49 -3.61
C LYS A 191 19.73 -10.23 -3.09
N ARG A 192 18.69 -9.68 -3.72
CA ARG A 192 18.17 -8.35 -3.36
C ARG A 192 16.80 -8.31 -2.71
N TYR A 193 15.94 -9.29 -2.94
CA TYR A 193 14.66 -9.40 -2.22
C TYR A 193 14.84 -10.05 -0.84
N GLU A 194 15.72 -10.99 -0.74
CA GLU A 194 15.96 -11.86 0.40
C GLU A 194 16.58 -11.15 1.60
N GLU A 195 17.27 -10.03 1.38
CA GLU A 195 17.87 -9.23 2.48
C GLU A 195 16.83 -8.31 3.15
N VAL A 196 15.63 -8.14 2.58
CA VAL A 196 14.63 -7.17 3.04
C VAL A 196 13.30 -7.83 3.40
N PHE A 197 12.91 -8.92 2.72
CA PHE A 197 11.65 -9.61 2.98
C PHE A 197 11.85 -10.78 3.92
N HIS A 198 11.05 -10.84 5.00
CA HIS A 198 10.96 -12.01 5.85
C HIS A 198 10.13 -13.11 5.20
N ARG A 199 9.11 -12.73 4.38
CA ARG A 199 8.19 -13.70 3.76
C ARG A 199 7.59 -13.24 2.44
N ILE A 200 7.09 -14.20 1.69
CA ILE A 200 6.12 -14.04 0.60
C ILE A 200 4.88 -14.82 0.98
N TYR A 201 3.74 -14.15 1.03
CA TYR A 201 2.50 -14.77 1.43
C TYR A 201 1.89 -15.61 0.31
N GLY A 202 1.37 -16.81 0.67
CA GLY A 202 0.37 -17.49 -0.14
C GLY A 202 -0.98 -16.79 0.03
N ARG A 203 -1.78 -16.73 -1.04
CA ARG A 203 -3.03 -15.98 -1.11
C ARG A 203 -4.00 -16.34 0.01
N ASP A 204 -4.28 -17.63 0.17
CA ASP A 204 -5.25 -18.12 1.15
C ASP A 204 -4.70 -18.04 2.58
N ASP A 205 -3.40 -18.27 2.75
CA ASP A 205 -2.75 -18.17 4.05
C ASP A 205 -2.75 -16.74 4.57
N TYR A 206 -2.51 -15.75 3.71
CA TYR A 206 -2.57 -14.35 4.10
C TYR A 206 -3.95 -13.95 4.62
N GLY A 207 -5.00 -14.32 3.88
CA GLY A 207 -6.38 -14.09 4.32
C GLY A 207 -6.70 -14.78 5.64
N ARG A 208 -6.26 -16.05 5.83
CA ARG A 208 -6.43 -16.79 7.08
C ARG A 208 -5.70 -16.13 8.27
N ARG A 209 -4.49 -15.61 8.09
CA ARG A 209 -3.75 -14.90 9.15
C ARG A 209 -4.49 -13.65 9.61
N LEU A 210 -5.02 -12.85 8.69
CA LEU A 210 -5.83 -11.67 9.01
C LEU A 210 -7.12 -12.06 9.74
N GLN A 211 -7.77 -13.16 9.34
CA GLN A 211 -8.95 -13.69 10.05
C GLN A 211 -8.59 -14.15 11.48
N GLN A 212 -7.46 -14.85 11.65
CA GLN A 212 -6.98 -15.27 12.97
C GLN A 212 -6.64 -14.10 13.90
N ALA A 213 -6.29 -12.94 13.34
CA ALA A 213 -6.09 -11.70 14.10
C ALA A 213 -7.41 -11.05 14.56
N GLY A 214 -8.57 -11.54 14.11
CA GLY A 214 -9.89 -11.06 14.52
C GLY A 214 -10.66 -10.27 13.46
N PHE A 215 -10.19 -10.19 12.24
CA PHE A 215 -10.89 -9.51 11.15
C PHE A 215 -11.85 -10.43 10.38
N GLU A 216 -12.94 -9.87 9.90
CA GLU A 216 -13.66 -10.41 8.74
C GLU A 216 -12.98 -9.90 7.48
N VAL A 217 -12.49 -10.81 6.62
CA VAL A 217 -11.67 -10.47 5.46
C VAL A 217 -12.43 -10.65 4.16
N THR A 218 -12.49 -9.59 3.36
CA THR A 218 -12.95 -9.64 1.97
C THR A 218 -11.71 -9.65 1.07
N VAL A 219 -11.52 -10.75 0.34
CA VAL A 219 -10.49 -10.88 -0.69
C VAL A 219 -11.14 -10.56 -2.04
N SER A 220 -10.59 -9.59 -2.78
CA SER A 220 -11.22 -9.11 -4.02
C SER A 220 -10.21 -8.85 -5.14
N ASP A 221 -10.45 -9.49 -6.27
CA ASP A 221 -9.73 -9.26 -7.54
C ASP A 221 -10.49 -8.27 -8.45
N PHE A 222 -11.22 -7.33 -7.86
CA PHE A 222 -12.15 -6.46 -8.60
C PHE A 222 -11.50 -5.71 -9.78
N ALA A 223 -10.19 -5.50 -9.74
CA ALA A 223 -9.47 -4.85 -10.82
C ALA A 223 -9.52 -5.66 -12.14
N ARG A 224 -9.59 -7.00 -12.04
CA ARG A 224 -9.74 -7.93 -13.18
C ARG A 224 -11.11 -7.81 -13.86
N ASP A 225 -12.14 -7.44 -13.09
CA ASP A 225 -13.52 -7.32 -13.58
C ASP A 225 -13.82 -5.97 -14.26
N LEU A 226 -12.87 -5.05 -14.20
CA LEU A 226 -13.03 -3.73 -14.81
C LEU A 226 -12.95 -3.81 -16.35
N GLN A 227 -13.68 -2.91 -16.99
CA GLN A 227 -13.56 -2.79 -18.46
C GLN A 227 -12.10 -2.51 -18.86
N PRO A 228 -11.56 -3.20 -19.88
CA PRO A 228 -10.17 -3.04 -20.30
C PRO A 228 -9.79 -1.59 -20.67
N ALA A 229 -10.75 -0.79 -21.12
CA ALA A 229 -10.54 0.63 -21.42
C ALA A 229 -10.27 1.43 -20.14
N THR A 230 -11.05 1.20 -19.09
CA THR A 230 -10.89 1.83 -17.77
C THR A 230 -9.56 1.42 -17.12
N ALA A 231 -9.26 0.13 -17.14
CA ALA A 231 -8.01 -0.39 -16.58
C ALA A 231 -6.77 0.23 -17.27
N ARG A 232 -6.79 0.36 -18.59
CA ARG A 232 -5.72 1.03 -19.35
C ARG A 232 -5.66 2.52 -19.10
N GLU A 233 -6.80 3.23 -19.09
CA GLU A 233 -6.84 4.67 -18.80
C GLU A 233 -6.24 4.97 -17.45
N LEU A 234 -6.58 4.19 -16.43
CA LEU A 234 -6.09 4.35 -15.07
C LEU A 234 -4.72 3.70 -14.86
N GLY A 235 -4.24 2.85 -15.77
CA GLY A 235 -2.96 2.13 -15.65
C GLY A 235 -2.91 1.25 -14.41
N LEU A 236 -4.00 0.51 -14.14
CA LEU A 236 -4.14 -0.34 -12.96
C LEU A 236 -3.22 -1.56 -13.06
N ASP A 237 -2.84 -2.06 -11.91
CA ASP A 237 -2.26 -3.37 -11.76
C ASP A 237 -3.41 -4.37 -11.61
N LEU A 238 -3.62 -5.22 -12.61
CA LEU A 238 -4.78 -6.13 -12.62
C LEU A 238 -4.56 -7.37 -11.76
N ASP A 239 -3.30 -7.65 -11.41
CA ASP A 239 -2.94 -8.77 -10.55
C ASP A 239 -2.94 -8.38 -9.06
N GLU A 240 -3.23 -7.11 -8.75
CA GLU A 240 -3.37 -6.67 -7.36
C GLU A 240 -4.66 -7.19 -6.76
N THR A 241 -4.53 -8.04 -5.77
CA THR A 241 -5.64 -8.54 -4.94
C THR A 241 -5.82 -7.63 -3.73
N ILE A 242 -7.05 -7.22 -3.47
CA ILE A 242 -7.40 -6.40 -2.31
C ILE A 242 -7.75 -7.27 -1.11
N TYR A 243 -7.12 -7.00 0.01
CA TYR A 243 -7.47 -7.55 1.33
C TYR A 243 -8.10 -6.44 2.16
N PHE A 244 -9.43 -6.40 2.14
CA PHE A 244 -10.21 -5.44 2.90
C PHE A 244 -10.79 -6.11 4.14
N CYS A 245 -10.45 -5.58 5.30
CA CYS A 245 -10.74 -6.14 6.60
C CYS A 245 -11.82 -5.32 7.32
N ARG A 246 -12.71 -5.99 8.03
CA ARG A 246 -13.69 -5.39 8.95
C ARG A 246 -13.48 -5.97 10.33
N LYS A 247 -13.51 -5.13 11.36
CA LYS A 247 -13.61 -5.62 12.75
C LYS A 247 -15.09 -5.81 13.09
N PRO A 248 -15.50 -7.03 13.50
CA PRO A 248 -16.87 -7.31 13.92
C PRO A 248 -17.37 -6.42 15.04
#